data_48e027424010a665dc6f236986cc6697
#
_entry.id   48e027424010a665dc6f236986cc6697
#
_cell.length_a   1.000
_cell.length_b   1.000
_cell.length_c   1.000
_cell.angle_alpha   90.00
_cell.angle_beta   90.00
_cell.angle_gamma   90.00
#
_symmetry.space_group_name_H-M   'P 1'
#
loop_
_entity.id
_entity.type
_entity.pdbx_description
1 polymer ?
#
loop_
_entity_poly.entity_id
_entity_poly.type
_entity_poly.pdbx_seq_one_letter_code
_entity_poly.pdbx_strand_id
1 'polypeptide(L)'
;MKNIAFAFLMTASSLYAVACSSPTTKVNSTENSAAATPAIAEGSSSISDTTKSGKTIIVDVRTPEEWNNDGHANCTTLIPLNELESKMETLRGYDKIVFVCRSGGRAGRATELLKANGFKDVSNAGPWQNAPCK
;
A
#
# COMPACT_ATOMS: atom_id res chain seq x y z
N MET A 1 -20.26 -52.98 -5.21
CA MET A 1 -19.97 -53.67 -6.45
C MET A 1 -20.04 -52.64 -7.58
N LYS A 2 -18.92 -52.22 -8.06
CA LYS A 2 -18.53 -51.79 -9.41
C LYS A 2 -17.35 -50.81 -9.30
N ASN A 3 -16.18 -51.47 -9.43
CA ASN A 3 -14.90 -50.78 -9.63
C ASN A 3 -14.90 -50.18 -11.04
N ILE A 4 -14.58 -48.90 -11.15
CA ILE A 4 -14.19 -48.30 -12.43
C ILE A 4 -12.76 -47.83 -12.26
N ALA A 5 -11.84 -48.63 -12.75
CA ALA A 5 -10.46 -48.28 -12.96
C ALA A 5 -10.40 -47.33 -14.17
N PHE A 6 -9.94 -46.10 -13.95
CA PHE A 6 -9.54 -45.21 -15.05
C PHE A 6 -8.02 -45.20 -15.13
N ALA A 7 -7.51 -45.93 -16.08
CA ALA A 7 -6.16 -45.84 -16.54
C ALA A 7 -6.00 -44.55 -17.33
N PHE A 8 -5.19 -43.60 -16.86
CA PHE A 8 -4.77 -42.45 -17.65
C PHE A 8 -3.35 -42.63 -18.16
N LEU A 9 -3.33 -42.68 -19.45
CA LEU A 9 -2.21 -42.82 -20.36
C LEU A 9 -1.24 -41.65 -20.21
N MET A 10 0.04 -41.99 -20.02
CA MET A 10 1.15 -41.03 -20.13
C MET A 10 1.34 -40.62 -21.59
N THR A 11 1.31 -39.34 -21.87
CA THR A 11 1.94 -38.77 -23.06
C THR A 11 3.04 -37.80 -22.64
N ALA A 12 4.24 -38.22 -22.91
CA ALA A 12 5.44 -37.37 -22.91
C ALA A 12 5.45 -36.50 -24.16
N SER A 13 5.85 -35.26 -24.02
CA SER A 13 6.41 -34.32 -25.02
C SER A 13 6.25 -32.87 -24.46
N SER A 14 7.19 -32.01 -24.42
CA SER A 14 8.25 -31.63 -25.32
C SER A 14 9.14 -30.60 -24.62
N LEU A 15 10.42 -30.78 -24.72
CA LEU A 15 11.43 -29.76 -24.36
C LEU A 15 11.30 -28.55 -25.31
N TYR A 16 11.07 -27.39 -24.72
CA TYR A 16 11.39 -26.11 -25.38
C TYR A 16 12.42 -25.37 -24.55
N ALA A 17 13.67 -25.51 -24.98
CA ALA A 17 14.75 -24.63 -24.57
C ALA A 17 14.62 -23.33 -25.39
N VAL A 18 14.25 -22.23 -24.75
CA VAL A 18 14.41 -20.89 -25.33
C VAL A 18 15.55 -20.21 -24.59
N ALA A 19 16.69 -20.17 -25.25
CA ALA A 19 17.78 -19.30 -24.88
C ALA A 19 17.40 -17.86 -25.21
N CYS A 20 17.18 -17.03 -24.20
CA CYS A 20 17.11 -15.59 -24.37
C CYS A 20 18.43 -14.96 -23.95
N SER A 21 19.17 -14.54 -24.94
CA SER A 21 20.35 -13.68 -24.85
C SER A 21 19.99 -12.33 -24.22
N SER A 22 20.73 -11.95 -23.18
CA SER A 22 20.68 -10.63 -22.60
C SER A 22 21.42 -9.63 -23.49
N PRO A 23 20.87 -8.46 -23.83
CA PRO A 23 21.68 -7.36 -24.32
C PRO A 23 22.20 -6.54 -23.14
N THR A 24 23.51 -6.56 -22.97
CA THR A 24 24.27 -5.62 -22.15
C THR A 24 24.19 -4.23 -22.78
N THR A 25 23.48 -3.32 -22.17
CA THR A 25 23.56 -1.90 -22.52
C THR A 25 24.45 -1.20 -21.50
N LYS A 26 25.68 -0.90 -21.93
CA LYS A 26 26.56 0.07 -21.28
C LYS A 26 25.91 1.44 -21.37
N VAL A 27 25.61 2.05 -20.26
CA VAL A 27 25.31 3.48 -20.23
C VAL A 27 26.52 4.21 -19.70
N ASN A 28 27.00 5.04 -20.57
CA ASN A 28 28.11 5.94 -20.40
C ASN A 28 27.80 6.99 -19.32
N SER A 29 28.73 7.14 -18.40
CA SER A 29 28.81 8.31 -17.53
C SER A 29 29.16 9.52 -18.37
N THR A 30 28.38 10.57 -18.25
CA THR A 30 28.87 11.92 -18.57
C THR A 30 28.44 12.83 -17.43
N GLU A 31 29.45 13.23 -16.66
CA GLU A 31 29.40 14.37 -15.77
C GLU A 31 28.93 15.59 -16.56
N ASN A 32 28.04 16.34 -16.00
CA ASN A 32 28.07 17.78 -16.20
C ASN A 32 27.61 18.51 -14.94
N SER A 33 28.60 19.13 -14.33
CA SER A 33 28.54 20.12 -13.30
C SER A 33 27.91 21.39 -13.84
N ALA A 34 26.95 21.96 -13.14
CA ALA A 34 26.89 23.42 -12.95
C ALA A 34 25.74 23.79 -12.01
N ALA A 35 26.15 24.37 -10.93
CA ALA A 35 25.47 25.17 -9.95
C ALA A 35 24.34 26.07 -10.52
N ALA A 36 23.22 26.09 -9.79
CA ALA A 36 22.49 27.33 -9.47
C ALA A 36 21.42 27.04 -8.40
N THR A 37 21.70 27.42 -7.18
CA THR A 37 20.70 27.81 -6.21
C THR A 37 20.16 29.20 -6.63
N PRO A 38 18.83 29.41 -6.52
CA PRO A 38 18.32 30.30 -5.49
C PRO A 38 17.09 29.69 -4.80
N ALA A 39 17.13 29.58 -3.46
CA ALA A 39 16.60 30.52 -2.51
C ALA A 39 15.10 30.84 -2.64
N ILE A 40 14.38 30.38 -1.60
CA ILE A 40 13.26 31.04 -0.92
C ILE A 40 11.93 31.10 -1.69
N ALA A 41 10.99 30.27 -1.26
CA ALA A 41 9.63 30.70 -1.01
C ALA A 41 9.09 29.93 0.19
N GLU A 42 9.18 30.55 1.33
CA GLU A 42 8.32 30.26 2.47
C GLU A 42 6.88 30.44 2.01
N GLY A 43 6.21 29.32 1.82
CA GLY A 43 4.77 29.24 1.70
C GLY A 43 4.24 28.65 3.00
N SER A 44 4.27 29.44 4.06
CA SER A 44 3.45 29.22 5.25
C SER A 44 1.98 29.30 4.83
N SER A 45 1.46 28.21 4.33
CA SER A 45 0.01 28.01 4.25
C SER A 45 -0.44 27.64 5.65
N SER A 46 -0.80 28.66 6.39
CA SER A 46 -1.67 28.56 7.54
C SER A 46 -2.78 27.57 7.22
N ILE A 47 -2.72 26.45 7.88
CA ILE A 47 -3.79 25.49 7.96
C ILE A 47 -4.94 26.21 8.63
N SER A 48 -5.89 26.64 7.83
CA SER A 48 -7.18 27.07 8.33
C SER A 48 -7.77 25.83 8.98
N ASP A 49 -7.69 25.80 10.27
CA ASP A 49 -8.46 24.93 11.15
C ASP A 49 -9.95 25.19 10.85
N THR A 50 -10.45 24.52 9.85
CA THR A 50 -11.88 24.38 9.69
C THR A 50 -12.26 23.17 10.46
N THR A 51 -12.71 23.35 11.66
CA THR A 51 -13.36 22.41 12.57
C THR A 51 -14.59 21.81 11.90
N LYS A 52 -14.37 20.99 10.88
CA LYS A 52 -15.36 20.08 10.37
C LYS A 52 -15.23 18.82 11.22
N SER A 53 -16.13 18.65 12.16
CA SER A 53 -16.29 17.42 12.95
C SER A 53 -16.65 16.25 12.03
N GLY A 54 -15.69 15.88 11.18
CA GLY A 54 -15.81 14.79 10.26
C GLY A 54 -15.45 13.46 10.96
N LYS A 55 -16.10 12.38 10.54
CA LYS A 55 -15.76 11.03 11.01
C LYS A 55 -14.36 10.65 10.52
N THR A 56 -13.43 10.48 11.45
CA THR A 56 -12.09 9.96 11.17
C THR A 56 -12.01 8.48 11.51
N ILE A 57 -11.40 7.68 10.63
CA ILE A 57 -11.04 6.29 10.91
C ILE A 57 -9.54 6.10 10.74
N ILE A 58 -8.94 5.31 11.63
CA ILE A 58 -7.54 4.90 11.54
C ILE A 58 -7.52 3.41 11.22
N VAL A 59 -6.94 3.07 10.09
CA VAL A 59 -6.93 1.71 9.55
C VAL A 59 -5.53 1.13 9.60
N ASP A 60 -5.37 0.01 10.28
CA ASP A 60 -4.14 -0.78 10.22
C ASP A 60 -4.23 -1.78 9.08
N VAL A 61 -3.29 -1.69 8.13
CA VAL A 61 -3.25 -2.55 6.93
C VAL A 61 -2.26 -3.71 7.05
N ARG A 62 -1.91 -4.10 8.28
CA ARG A 62 -1.11 -5.27 8.58
C ARG A 62 -1.93 -6.56 8.44
N THR A 63 -1.27 -7.69 8.57
CA THR A 63 -1.96 -8.98 8.64
C THR A 63 -2.56 -9.21 10.04
N PRO A 64 -3.56 -10.12 10.17
CA PRO A 64 -4.12 -10.48 11.48
C PRO A 64 -3.06 -11.07 12.43
N GLU A 65 -2.07 -11.78 11.90
CA GLU A 65 -0.98 -12.34 12.70
C GLU A 65 -0.09 -11.26 13.29
N GLU A 66 0.30 -10.26 12.49
CA GLU A 66 1.07 -9.11 12.97
C GLU A 66 0.29 -8.30 14.02
N TRP A 67 -1.01 -8.12 13.79
CA TRP A 67 -1.90 -7.43 14.71
C TRP A 67 -1.96 -8.10 16.08
N ASN A 68 -2.08 -9.42 16.08
CA ASN A 68 -2.22 -10.20 17.33
C ASN A 68 -0.87 -10.39 18.04
N ASN A 69 0.23 -10.58 17.29
CA ASN A 69 1.54 -10.91 17.86
C ASN A 69 2.35 -9.69 18.28
N ASP A 70 2.31 -8.62 17.46
CA ASP A 70 3.12 -7.41 17.68
C ASP A 70 2.37 -6.35 18.52
N GLY A 71 1.07 -6.58 18.80
CA GLY A 71 0.17 -5.59 19.39
C GLY A 71 -0.37 -4.60 18.36
N HIS A 72 -1.25 -3.73 18.79
CA HIS A 72 -1.91 -2.72 17.96
C HIS A 72 -2.36 -1.51 18.79
N ALA A 73 -2.64 -0.40 18.12
CA ALA A 73 -3.22 0.77 18.80
C ALA A 73 -4.74 0.60 18.96
N ASN A 74 -5.26 0.84 20.15
CA ASN A 74 -6.67 0.57 20.48
C ASN A 74 -7.69 1.35 19.63
N CYS A 75 -7.26 2.43 18.98
CA CYS A 75 -8.12 3.26 18.14
C CYS A 75 -8.10 2.85 16.66
N THR A 76 -7.39 1.80 16.30
CA THR A 76 -7.25 1.35 14.91
C THR A 76 -8.23 0.24 14.58
N THR A 77 -8.67 0.18 13.33
CA THR A 77 -9.46 -0.91 12.76
C THR A 77 -8.56 -1.71 11.82
N LEU A 78 -8.53 -3.02 12.00
CA LEU A 78 -7.76 -3.89 11.11
C LEU A 78 -8.50 -4.10 9.79
N ILE A 79 -7.86 -3.69 8.71
CA ILE A 79 -8.26 -4.05 7.33
C ILE A 79 -6.99 -4.39 6.57
N PRO A 80 -6.64 -5.67 6.44
CA PRO A 80 -5.45 -6.09 5.72
C PRO A 80 -5.39 -5.50 4.31
N LEU A 81 -4.19 -5.16 3.84
CA LEU A 81 -4.01 -4.49 2.55
C LEU A 81 -4.63 -5.26 1.38
N ASN A 82 -4.58 -6.60 1.42
CA ASN A 82 -5.17 -7.47 0.40
C ASN A 82 -6.71 -7.50 0.42
N GLU A 83 -7.35 -7.07 1.52
CA GLU A 83 -8.80 -6.98 1.64
C GLU A 83 -9.32 -5.55 1.45
N LEU A 84 -8.42 -4.58 1.39
CA LEU A 84 -8.78 -3.16 1.37
C LEU A 84 -9.68 -2.80 0.20
N GLU A 85 -9.41 -3.34 -0.98
CA GLU A 85 -10.19 -3.05 -2.18
C GLU A 85 -11.64 -3.51 -2.05
N SER A 86 -11.87 -4.72 -1.52
CA SER A 86 -13.21 -5.25 -1.28
C SER A 86 -13.99 -4.53 -0.18
N LYS A 87 -13.27 -3.90 0.76
CA LYS A 87 -13.84 -3.16 1.89
C LYS A 87 -13.87 -1.64 1.68
N MET A 88 -13.46 -1.17 0.52
CA MET A 88 -13.33 0.26 0.21
C MET A 88 -14.65 1.03 0.39
N GLU A 89 -15.78 0.43 0.00
CA GLU A 89 -17.10 1.07 0.14
C GLU A 89 -17.46 1.36 1.60
N THR A 90 -17.00 0.54 2.55
CA THR A 90 -17.25 0.80 3.99
C THR A 90 -16.51 2.04 4.49
N LEU A 91 -15.46 2.45 3.79
CA LEU A 91 -14.66 3.62 4.13
C LEU A 91 -15.25 4.93 3.61
N ARG A 92 -16.21 4.90 2.67
CA ARG A 92 -16.86 6.11 2.12
C ARG A 92 -17.66 6.90 3.16
N GLY A 93 -18.03 6.26 4.26
CA GLY A 93 -18.73 6.92 5.37
C GLY A 93 -17.85 7.80 6.27
N TYR A 94 -16.54 7.86 5.98
CA TYR A 94 -15.57 8.64 6.75
C TYR A 94 -15.05 9.82 5.95
N ASP A 95 -14.90 10.96 6.61
CA ASP A 95 -14.37 12.18 6.01
C ASP A 95 -12.85 12.16 5.93
N LYS A 96 -12.20 11.51 6.91
CA LYS A 96 -10.75 11.35 6.97
C LYS A 96 -10.36 9.91 7.26
N ILE A 97 -9.41 9.41 6.47
CA ILE A 97 -8.88 8.05 6.62
C ILE A 97 -7.37 8.14 6.84
N VAL A 98 -6.90 7.51 7.90
CA VAL A 98 -5.48 7.45 8.24
C VAL A 98 -5.03 6.01 8.22
N PHE A 99 -4.03 5.70 7.41
CA PHE A 99 -3.45 4.37 7.35
C PHE A 99 -2.20 4.25 8.20
N VAL A 100 -2.07 3.11 8.87
CA VAL A 100 -0.87 2.68 9.59
C VAL A 100 -0.49 1.27 9.17
N CYS A 101 0.78 0.92 9.34
CA CYS A 101 1.27 -0.45 9.20
C CYS A 101 2.54 -0.63 10.03
N ARG A 102 3.41 -1.58 9.69
CA ARG A 102 4.67 -1.80 10.44
C ARG A 102 5.69 -0.68 10.22
N SER A 103 5.85 -0.19 8.99
CA SER A 103 6.91 0.77 8.59
C SER A 103 6.45 1.90 7.69
N GLY A 104 5.15 1.97 7.36
CA GLY A 104 4.57 2.96 6.46
C GLY A 104 4.46 2.54 4.99
N GLY A 105 5.20 1.54 4.52
CA GLY A 105 5.18 1.13 3.11
C GLY A 105 3.82 0.61 2.63
N ARG A 106 3.20 -0.30 3.37
CA ARG A 106 1.84 -0.80 3.08
C ARG A 106 0.79 0.30 3.22
N ALA A 107 0.93 1.13 4.25
CA ALA A 107 0.06 2.30 4.47
C ALA A 107 0.16 3.31 3.32
N GLY A 108 1.35 3.49 2.73
CA GLY A 108 1.54 4.29 1.52
C GLY A 108 0.75 3.75 0.33
N ARG A 109 0.89 2.46 0.03
CA ARG A 109 0.12 1.79 -1.05
C ARG A 109 -1.40 1.89 -0.84
N ALA A 110 -1.86 1.71 0.40
CA ALA A 110 -3.27 1.88 0.76
C ALA A 110 -3.75 3.31 0.50
N THR A 111 -2.94 4.30 0.85
CA THR A 111 -3.22 5.72 0.60
C THR A 111 -3.35 6.02 -0.89
N GLU A 112 -2.42 5.53 -1.71
CA GLU A 112 -2.44 5.69 -3.16
C GLU A 112 -3.67 5.02 -3.78
N LEU A 113 -3.99 3.80 -3.36
CA LEU A 113 -5.15 3.05 -3.83
C LEU A 113 -6.45 3.84 -3.58
N LEU A 114 -6.66 4.33 -2.36
CA LEU A 114 -7.88 5.07 -2.05
C LEU A 114 -7.95 6.42 -2.80
N LYS A 115 -6.84 7.13 -2.91
CA LYS A 115 -6.79 8.38 -3.69
C LYS A 115 -7.14 8.15 -5.16
N ALA A 116 -6.63 7.10 -5.77
CA ALA A 116 -6.98 6.71 -7.13
C ALA A 116 -8.48 6.38 -7.30
N ASN A 117 -9.14 5.95 -6.22
CA ASN A 117 -10.58 5.66 -6.18
C ASN A 117 -11.45 6.83 -5.66
N GLY A 118 -10.90 8.05 -5.67
CA GLY A 118 -11.64 9.29 -5.43
C GLY A 118 -11.81 9.70 -3.97
N PHE A 119 -11.13 9.06 -3.04
CA PHE A 119 -11.08 9.52 -1.65
C PHE A 119 -10.17 10.74 -1.51
N LYS A 120 -10.63 11.79 -0.84
CA LYS A 120 -9.95 13.08 -0.81
C LYS A 120 -9.00 13.23 0.39
N ASP A 121 -9.46 12.91 1.58
CA ASP A 121 -8.68 13.06 2.81
C ASP A 121 -8.15 11.70 3.28
N VAL A 122 -7.07 11.26 2.67
CA VAL A 122 -6.39 10.00 2.99
C VAL A 122 -4.92 10.27 3.26
N SER A 123 -4.44 9.79 4.40
CA SER A 123 -3.07 9.99 4.84
C SER A 123 -2.41 8.73 5.36
N ASN A 124 -1.08 8.71 5.33
CA ASN A 124 -0.25 7.64 5.87
C ASN A 124 0.45 8.17 7.13
N ALA A 125 0.20 7.56 8.28
CA ALA A 125 0.85 7.91 9.55
C ALA A 125 2.09 7.06 9.85
N GLY A 126 2.47 6.17 8.95
CA GLY A 126 3.67 5.35 9.10
C GLY A 126 3.45 4.11 9.98
N PRO A 127 4.34 3.91 10.97
CA PRO A 127 4.22 2.81 11.93
C PRO A 127 2.97 2.91 12.79
N TRP A 128 2.37 1.77 13.11
CA TRP A 128 1.12 1.69 13.90
C TRP A 128 1.26 2.30 15.31
N GLN A 129 2.49 2.32 15.85
CA GLN A 129 2.80 2.98 17.12
C GLN A 129 2.56 4.50 17.07
N ASN A 130 2.61 5.06 15.87
CA ASN A 130 2.37 6.49 15.62
C ASN A 130 0.89 6.77 15.27
N ALA A 131 -0.01 5.81 15.46
CA ALA A 131 -1.43 6.02 15.21
C ALA A 131 -1.94 7.23 16.01
N PRO A 132 -2.61 8.21 15.37
CA PRO A 132 -3.06 9.43 16.05
C PRO A 132 -4.32 9.18 16.88
N CYS A 133 -4.23 8.29 17.85
CA CYS A 133 -5.30 8.04 18.84
C CYS A 133 -5.49 9.27 19.73
N LYS A 134 -6.71 9.77 19.80
CA LYS A 134 -7.10 10.85 20.71
C LYS A 134 -7.76 10.27 21.96
#